data_01e25cc763af3edb9186414bc64e15de
#
_entry.id   01e25cc763af3edb9186414bc64e15de
#
_cell.length_a   1.000
_cell.length_b   1.000
_cell.length_c   1.000
_cell.angle_alpha   90.00
_cell.angle_beta   90.00
_cell.angle_gamma   90.00
#
_symmetry.space_group_name_H-M   'P 1'
#
loop_
_entity.id
_entity.type
_entity.pdbx_description
1 polymer ?
#
loop_
_entity_poly.entity_id
_entity_poly.type
_entity_poly.pdbx_seq_one_letter_code
_entity_poly.pdbx_strand_id
1 'polypeptide(L)'
;MLKCDLKTRLGDFLLQLKFSLPSDGITVIFGQSGSGKSSLLNMIAGFDQPTEYGSIHFNDQNWLALSPSGQIEKTSIQHRKIAYVTQAPCLFEHLSIKQSLQYAIDRQHRNTVNDQDSYPSLTDISQYFNINYLWEKFPEQLSGGEKQRVAIARAILSAPQLILFDEPLNGLDENHREQILGHLEKLQQKISLPILYVTHNMEELMRLADRVLVLEQGSLLALKKISDILSDLTLPFSQHQQAGVVISAKVHSYDEINHLIELDLGDNQFLWVTSPSTNHLTDEEIRLRVYAKDISLTRQPAKDSSILNIIPVKIIGISESGAGQSIIKLSCRQQNFLARLTNKSIQKLSLKIGDEVFAQIKGIAILGSRI
;
A
#
# COMPACT_ATOMS: atom_id res chain seq x y z
N MET A 1 6.39 -17.07 -0.66
CA MET A 1 7.43 -16.08 -0.99
C MET A 1 7.58 -15.97 -2.51
N LEU A 2 7.56 -14.74 -3.07
CA LEU A 2 7.82 -14.49 -4.49
C LEU A 2 9.28 -14.08 -4.68
N LYS A 3 10.02 -14.80 -5.51
CA LYS A 3 11.40 -14.45 -5.91
C LYS A 3 11.41 -14.12 -7.40
N CYS A 4 12.04 -13.05 -7.76
CA CYS A 4 12.14 -12.58 -9.14
C CYS A 4 13.59 -12.14 -9.41
N ASP A 5 14.18 -12.68 -10.47
CA ASP A 5 15.47 -12.27 -11.01
C ASP A 5 15.34 -12.29 -12.54
N LEU A 6 15.25 -11.12 -13.16
CA LEU A 6 14.99 -11.05 -14.61
C LEU A 6 15.70 -9.87 -15.26
N LYS A 7 16.00 -10.07 -16.53
CA LYS A 7 16.51 -9.04 -17.43
C LYS A 7 15.83 -9.16 -18.78
N THR A 8 15.19 -8.09 -19.19
CA THR A 8 14.47 -8.04 -20.47
C THR A 8 14.62 -6.70 -21.14
N ARG A 9 14.68 -6.71 -22.45
CA ARG A 9 14.70 -5.52 -23.29
C ARG A 9 13.36 -5.36 -23.99
N LEU A 10 12.74 -4.22 -23.82
CA LEU A 10 11.45 -3.84 -24.40
C LEU A 10 11.69 -2.63 -25.34
N GLY A 11 12.02 -2.91 -26.61
CA GLY A 11 12.58 -1.89 -27.50
C GLY A 11 13.91 -1.37 -26.97
N ASP A 12 14.00 -0.05 -26.77
CA ASP A 12 15.20 0.58 -26.18
C ASP A 12 15.23 0.56 -24.65
N PHE A 13 14.12 0.16 -24.01
CA PHE A 13 14.00 0.13 -22.55
C PHE A 13 14.52 -1.19 -21.98
N LEU A 14 15.45 -1.10 -21.01
CA LEU A 14 15.97 -2.24 -20.27
C LEU A 14 15.32 -2.35 -18.91
N LEU A 15 14.69 -3.48 -18.62
CA LEU A 15 14.16 -3.83 -17.31
C LEU A 15 15.06 -4.90 -16.68
N GLN A 16 15.72 -4.57 -15.56
CA GLN A 16 16.58 -5.49 -14.84
C GLN A 16 16.26 -5.45 -13.35
N LEU A 17 15.71 -6.53 -12.81
CA LEU A 17 15.19 -6.59 -11.45
C LEU A 17 15.61 -7.86 -10.76
N LYS A 18 15.99 -7.71 -9.48
CA LYS A 18 16.25 -8.84 -8.58
C LYS A 18 15.70 -8.51 -7.21
N PHE A 19 14.69 -9.27 -6.78
CA PHE A 19 14.07 -9.06 -5.48
C PHE A 19 13.40 -10.32 -4.93
N SER A 20 13.05 -10.26 -3.64
CA SER A 20 12.31 -11.29 -2.95
C SER A 20 11.26 -10.67 -2.04
N LEU A 21 10.02 -11.13 -2.13
CA LEU A 21 8.87 -10.65 -1.37
C LEU A 21 8.30 -11.76 -0.49
N PRO A 22 7.76 -11.43 0.69
CA PRO A 22 7.08 -12.40 1.55
C PRO A 22 5.81 -12.95 0.86
N SER A 23 5.22 -13.97 1.49
CA SER A 23 3.99 -14.61 1.01
C SER A 23 2.72 -14.00 1.59
N ASP A 24 2.81 -12.82 2.16
CA ASP A 24 1.73 -12.09 2.83
C ASP A 24 1.87 -10.58 2.66
N GLY A 25 0.79 -9.87 2.94
CA GLY A 25 0.74 -8.42 2.94
C GLY A 25 0.73 -7.79 1.54
N ILE A 26 0.61 -6.46 1.52
CA ILE A 26 0.58 -5.66 0.29
C ILE A 26 1.96 -5.08 0.00
N THR A 27 2.55 -5.48 -1.13
CA THR A 27 3.73 -4.80 -1.67
C THR A 27 3.29 -3.85 -2.78
N VAL A 28 3.45 -2.56 -2.53
CA VAL A 28 3.19 -1.54 -3.56
C VAL A 28 4.41 -1.40 -4.46
N ILE A 29 4.19 -1.52 -5.77
CA ILE A 29 5.18 -1.21 -6.81
C ILE A 29 4.98 0.24 -7.21
N PHE A 30 5.92 1.09 -6.86
CA PHE A 30 5.85 2.53 -7.07
C PHE A 30 6.94 3.00 -8.04
N GLY A 31 6.62 3.95 -8.91
CA GLY A 31 7.56 4.54 -9.86
C GLY A 31 6.85 5.40 -10.90
N GLN A 32 7.61 6.21 -11.62
CA GLN A 32 7.05 7.06 -12.67
C GLN A 32 6.41 6.23 -13.80
N SER A 33 5.56 6.86 -14.60
CA SER A 33 5.03 6.22 -15.82
C SER A 33 6.19 5.78 -16.71
N GLY A 34 6.09 4.56 -17.28
CA GLY A 34 7.16 3.99 -18.11
C GLY A 34 8.33 3.35 -17.35
N SER A 35 8.30 3.27 -16.00
CA SER A 35 9.37 2.62 -15.23
C SER A 35 9.39 1.09 -15.29
N GLY A 36 8.43 0.44 -15.98
CA GLY A 36 8.37 -1.02 -16.16
C GLY A 36 7.43 -1.76 -15.20
N LYS A 37 6.57 -1.05 -14.45
CA LYS A 37 5.65 -1.65 -13.44
C LYS A 37 4.69 -2.69 -14.05
N SER A 38 3.93 -2.30 -15.06
CA SER A 38 2.97 -3.20 -15.74
C SER A 38 3.69 -4.34 -16.46
N SER A 39 4.87 -4.08 -17.05
CA SER A 39 5.69 -5.13 -17.68
C SER A 39 6.13 -6.18 -16.64
N LEU A 40 6.52 -5.74 -15.44
CA LEU A 40 6.83 -6.65 -14.34
C LEU A 40 5.62 -7.50 -13.95
N LEU A 41 4.43 -6.89 -13.78
CA LEU A 41 3.21 -7.63 -13.46
C LEU A 41 2.85 -8.64 -14.56
N ASN A 42 2.96 -8.26 -15.84
CA ASN A 42 2.70 -9.14 -16.99
C ASN A 42 3.63 -10.35 -17.00
N MET A 43 4.92 -10.17 -16.70
CA MET A 43 5.87 -11.29 -16.60
C MET A 43 5.53 -12.22 -15.41
N ILE A 44 5.18 -11.64 -14.25
CA ILE A 44 4.75 -12.43 -13.09
C ILE A 44 3.45 -13.20 -13.41
N ALA A 45 2.50 -12.57 -14.10
CA ALA A 45 1.26 -13.22 -14.54
C ALA A 45 1.52 -14.29 -15.61
N GLY A 46 2.59 -14.16 -16.40
CA GLY A 46 2.98 -15.06 -17.48
C GLY A 46 2.46 -14.65 -18.85
N PHE A 47 1.94 -13.43 -19.00
CA PHE A 47 1.55 -12.86 -20.28
C PHE A 47 2.77 -12.52 -21.15
N ASP A 48 3.83 -12.01 -20.50
CA ASP A 48 5.09 -11.68 -21.13
C ASP A 48 6.22 -12.59 -20.64
N GLN A 49 7.33 -12.62 -21.40
CA GLN A 49 8.54 -13.37 -21.07
C GLN A 49 9.76 -12.46 -21.18
N PRO A 50 10.76 -12.64 -20.30
CA PRO A 50 12.02 -11.94 -20.45
C PRO A 50 12.74 -12.35 -21.73
N THR A 51 13.53 -11.43 -22.31
CA THR A 51 14.23 -11.65 -23.59
C THR A 51 15.69 -12.09 -23.40
N GLU A 52 16.31 -11.79 -22.26
CA GLU A 52 17.72 -12.12 -22.02
C GLU A 52 17.87 -13.29 -21.02
N TYR A 53 17.38 -13.11 -19.81
CA TYR A 53 17.26 -14.20 -18.82
C TYR A 53 16.15 -13.89 -17.83
N GLY A 54 15.67 -14.92 -17.11
CA GLY A 54 14.68 -14.68 -16.06
C GLY A 54 14.39 -15.91 -15.23
N SER A 55 14.17 -15.69 -13.94
CA SER A 55 13.60 -16.68 -13.04
C SER A 55 12.51 -16.03 -12.18
N ILE A 56 11.36 -16.68 -12.12
CA ILE A 56 10.24 -16.29 -11.25
C ILE A 56 9.81 -17.53 -10.50
N HIS A 57 9.96 -17.47 -9.18
CA HIS A 57 9.53 -18.54 -8.28
C HIS A 57 8.48 -17.98 -7.33
N PHE A 58 7.39 -18.73 -7.16
CA PHE A 58 6.38 -18.44 -6.16
C PHE A 58 6.20 -19.65 -5.24
N ASN A 59 6.50 -19.43 -3.94
CA ASN A 59 6.63 -20.52 -2.97
C ASN A 59 7.62 -21.60 -3.50
N ASP A 60 7.18 -22.83 -3.60
CA ASP A 60 8.00 -23.95 -4.08
C ASP A 60 7.83 -24.22 -5.58
N GLN A 61 7.10 -23.34 -6.30
CA GLN A 61 6.83 -23.52 -7.73
C GLN A 61 7.75 -22.64 -8.58
N ASN A 62 8.30 -23.23 -9.64
CA ASN A 62 9.01 -22.53 -10.68
C ASN A 62 7.99 -22.05 -11.74
N TRP A 63 7.69 -20.74 -11.75
CA TRP A 63 6.77 -20.16 -12.72
C TRP A 63 7.45 -19.83 -14.04
N LEU A 64 8.73 -19.51 -13.98
CA LEU A 64 9.55 -19.20 -15.15
C LEU A 64 11.02 -19.47 -14.83
N ALA A 65 11.73 -20.13 -15.74
CA ALA A 65 13.17 -20.14 -15.81
C ALA A 65 13.60 -20.01 -17.26
N LEU A 66 14.21 -18.89 -17.60
CA LEU A 66 14.88 -18.65 -18.87
C LEU A 66 16.38 -18.55 -18.62
N SER A 67 17.15 -19.53 -19.11
CA SER A 67 18.59 -19.51 -19.00
C SER A 67 19.22 -18.59 -20.06
N PRO A 68 20.46 -18.11 -19.83
CA PRO A 68 21.20 -17.36 -20.85
C PRO A 68 21.46 -18.16 -22.15
N SER A 69 21.39 -19.51 -22.09
CA SER A 69 21.47 -20.39 -23.25
C SER A 69 20.17 -20.49 -24.07
N GLY A 70 19.10 -19.81 -23.65
CA GLY A 70 17.81 -19.78 -24.34
C GLY A 70 16.87 -20.94 -23.96
N GLN A 71 17.24 -21.80 -23.02
CA GLN A 71 16.31 -22.81 -22.52
C GLN A 71 15.23 -22.16 -21.66
N ILE A 72 13.97 -22.50 -21.94
CA ILE A 72 12.79 -21.96 -21.25
C ILE A 72 12.03 -23.11 -20.57
N GLU A 73 11.81 -22.94 -19.26
CA GLU A 73 10.82 -23.70 -18.49
C GLU A 73 9.79 -22.73 -17.96
N LYS A 74 8.51 -23.00 -18.18
CA LYS A 74 7.44 -22.12 -17.70
C LYS A 74 6.20 -22.89 -17.26
N THR A 75 5.65 -22.48 -16.14
CA THR A 75 4.30 -22.86 -15.75
C THR A 75 3.29 -22.06 -16.57
N SER A 76 2.35 -22.74 -17.22
CA SER A 76 1.31 -22.06 -18.01
C SER A 76 0.44 -21.19 -17.11
N ILE A 77 -0.10 -20.10 -17.66
CA ILE A 77 -0.87 -19.06 -16.93
C ILE A 77 -2.03 -19.68 -16.14
N GLN A 78 -2.74 -20.65 -16.72
CA GLN A 78 -3.87 -21.33 -16.11
C GLN A 78 -3.52 -22.15 -14.85
N HIS A 79 -2.26 -22.49 -14.65
CA HIS A 79 -1.76 -23.20 -13.48
C HIS A 79 -1.13 -22.28 -12.43
N ARG A 80 -0.92 -20.99 -12.78
CA ARG A 80 -0.58 -19.97 -11.79
C ARG A 80 -1.87 -19.51 -11.14
N LYS A 81 -2.07 -19.80 -9.88
CA LYS A 81 -3.26 -19.37 -9.13
C LYS A 81 -3.18 -17.87 -8.82
N ILE A 82 -3.26 -17.04 -9.87
CA ILE A 82 -3.16 -15.58 -9.81
C ILE A 82 -4.51 -14.97 -10.21
N ALA A 83 -4.92 -13.93 -9.49
CA ALA A 83 -5.92 -13.00 -9.96
C ALA A 83 -5.25 -11.72 -10.42
N TYR A 84 -5.59 -11.23 -11.60
CA TYR A 84 -5.05 -9.99 -12.16
C TYR A 84 -6.19 -9.01 -12.45
N VAL A 85 -6.15 -7.88 -11.77
CA VAL A 85 -7.08 -6.76 -11.96
C VAL A 85 -6.32 -5.64 -12.65
N THR A 86 -6.69 -5.38 -13.88
CA THR A 86 -6.10 -4.35 -14.75
C THR A 86 -6.77 -2.99 -14.53
N GLN A 87 -6.12 -1.91 -14.97
CA GLN A 87 -6.63 -0.55 -14.91
C GLN A 87 -8.04 -0.42 -15.53
N ALA A 88 -8.25 -1.03 -16.71
CA ALA A 88 -9.57 -1.16 -17.31
C ALA A 88 -10.18 -2.50 -16.87
N PRO A 89 -11.29 -2.53 -16.10
CA PRO A 89 -11.89 -3.77 -15.64
C PRO A 89 -12.33 -4.64 -16.81
N CYS A 90 -11.74 -5.83 -16.95
CA CYS A 90 -12.15 -6.81 -17.96
C CYS A 90 -13.27 -7.69 -17.40
N LEU A 91 -14.53 -7.31 -17.60
CA LEU A 91 -15.70 -8.11 -17.24
C LEU A 91 -16.21 -8.91 -18.45
N PHE A 92 -16.92 -10.01 -18.19
CA PHE A 92 -17.54 -10.82 -19.25
C PHE A 92 -18.83 -10.14 -19.72
N GLU A 93 -18.83 -9.53 -20.90
CA GLU A 93 -19.95 -8.74 -21.42
C GLU A 93 -21.24 -9.54 -21.60
N HIS A 94 -21.13 -10.85 -21.87
CA HIS A 94 -22.22 -11.77 -22.10
C HIS A 94 -22.81 -12.42 -20.84
N LEU A 95 -22.24 -12.13 -19.67
CA LEU A 95 -22.69 -12.66 -18.37
C LEU A 95 -23.26 -11.54 -17.50
N SER A 96 -24.32 -11.85 -16.75
CA SER A 96 -24.73 -10.97 -15.65
C SER A 96 -23.65 -10.93 -14.57
N ILE A 97 -23.67 -9.93 -13.72
CA ILE A 97 -22.69 -9.77 -12.64
C ILE A 97 -22.70 -11.00 -11.73
N LYS A 98 -23.88 -11.48 -11.33
CA LYS A 98 -24.00 -12.72 -10.54
C LYS A 98 -23.38 -13.92 -11.23
N GLN A 99 -23.65 -14.11 -12.52
CA GLN A 99 -23.06 -15.20 -13.30
C GLN A 99 -21.53 -15.07 -13.41
N SER A 100 -21.03 -13.85 -13.60
CA SER A 100 -19.58 -13.58 -13.66
C SER A 100 -18.87 -13.89 -12.34
N LEU A 101 -19.49 -13.57 -11.20
CA LEU A 101 -18.96 -13.88 -9.87
C LEU A 101 -19.05 -15.40 -9.58
N GLN A 102 -20.18 -16.04 -9.93
CA GLN A 102 -20.36 -17.48 -9.78
C GLN A 102 -19.32 -18.26 -10.61
N TYR A 103 -19.04 -17.81 -11.83
CA TYR A 103 -18.01 -18.41 -12.68
C TYR A 103 -16.63 -18.44 -12.01
N ALA A 104 -16.28 -17.40 -11.26
CA ALA A 104 -15.02 -17.38 -10.52
C ALA A 104 -14.98 -18.46 -9.42
N ILE A 105 -16.08 -18.64 -8.70
CA ILE A 105 -16.25 -19.69 -7.68
C ILE A 105 -16.18 -21.09 -8.29
N ASP A 106 -16.88 -21.31 -9.40
CA ASP A 106 -16.90 -22.61 -10.08
C ASP A 106 -15.52 -23.03 -10.59
N ARG A 107 -14.67 -22.05 -10.93
CA ARG A 107 -13.26 -22.28 -11.28
C ARG A 107 -12.41 -22.63 -10.06
N GLN A 108 -12.71 -22.05 -8.89
CA GLN A 108 -12.06 -22.39 -7.62
C GLN A 108 -12.24 -23.87 -7.27
N HIS A 109 -13.46 -24.38 -7.28
CA HIS A 109 -13.80 -25.76 -6.90
C HIS A 109 -13.09 -26.83 -7.75
N ARG A 110 -12.74 -26.50 -8.99
CA ARG A 110 -11.99 -27.43 -9.87
C ARG A 110 -10.53 -27.58 -9.47
N ASN A 111 -9.99 -26.67 -8.66
CA ASN A 111 -8.56 -26.58 -8.34
C ASN A 111 -8.20 -26.93 -6.89
N THR A 112 -9.17 -27.00 -5.96
CA THR A 112 -8.90 -27.20 -4.52
C THR A 112 -9.93 -28.14 -3.89
N VAL A 113 -9.48 -29.30 -3.40
CA VAL A 113 -10.31 -30.28 -2.68
C VAL A 113 -10.32 -30.02 -1.15
N ASN A 114 -9.43 -29.17 -0.60
CA ASN A 114 -9.16 -29.16 0.84
C ASN A 114 -9.21 -27.81 1.58
N ASP A 115 -9.62 -26.66 0.97
CA ASP A 115 -9.52 -25.35 1.66
C ASP A 115 -10.80 -24.50 1.56
N GLN A 116 -11.98 -25.09 1.64
CA GLN A 116 -13.27 -24.37 1.46
C GLN A 116 -13.59 -23.38 2.61
N ASP A 117 -13.01 -23.52 3.80
CA ASP A 117 -13.37 -22.72 4.98
C ASP A 117 -12.64 -21.37 5.10
N SER A 118 -11.65 -21.10 4.23
CA SER A 118 -10.78 -19.92 4.35
C SER A 118 -11.17 -18.73 3.47
N TYR A 119 -12.07 -18.91 2.49
CA TYR A 119 -12.43 -17.84 1.56
C TYR A 119 -13.89 -17.39 1.76
N PRO A 120 -14.13 -16.05 1.67
CA PRO A 120 -15.48 -15.51 1.85
C PRO A 120 -16.43 -15.99 0.74
N SER A 121 -17.71 -16.19 1.11
CA SER A 121 -18.76 -16.61 0.19
C SER A 121 -19.12 -15.51 -0.82
N LEU A 122 -19.87 -15.88 -1.87
CA LEU A 122 -20.43 -14.91 -2.83
C LEU A 122 -21.24 -13.82 -2.13
N THR A 123 -22.07 -14.20 -1.16
CA THR A 123 -22.90 -13.27 -0.41
C THR A 123 -22.06 -12.30 0.42
N ASP A 124 -21.05 -12.82 1.14
CA ASP A 124 -20.16 -12.00 1.97
C ASP A 124 -19.39 -10.97 1.13
N ILE A 125 -18.78 -11.41 0.03
CA ILE A 125 -18.04 -10.52 -0.86
C ILE A 125 -18.96 -9.51 -1.54
N SER A 126 -20.14 -9.93 -1.98
CA SER A 126 -21.09 -9.03 -2.63
C SER A 126 -21.63 -7.97 -1.67
N GLN A 127 -21.89 -8.35 -0.43
CA GLN A 127 -22.28 -7.40 0.63
C GLN A 127 -21.11 -6.50 1.00
N TYR A 128 -19.92 -7.05 1.13
CA TYR A 128 -18.71 -6.34 1.50
C TYR A 128 -18.35 -5.22 0.49
N PHE A 129 -18.43 -5.51 -0.82
CA PHE A 129 -18.20 -4.52 -1.88
C PHE A 129 -19.45 -3.72 -2.27
N ASN A 130 -20.57 -3.94 -1.57
CA ASN A 130 -21.86 -3.32 -1.87
C ASN A 130 -22.23 -3.44 -3.37
N ILE A 131 -22.27 -4.67 -3.87
CA ILE A 131 -22.58 -5.00 -5.28
C ILE A 131 -23.78 -5.91 -5.45
N ASN A 132 -24.54 -6.24 -4.38
CA ASN A 132 -25.71 -7.11 -4.44
C ASN A 132 -26.78 -6.59 -5.40
N TYR A 133 -26.98 -5.27 -5.44
CA TYR A 133 -27.97 -4.62 -6.31
C TYR A 133 -27.58 -4.65 -7.80
N LEU A 134 -26.37 -5.11 -8.12
CA LEU A 134 -25.85 -5.23 -9.48
C LEU A 134 -26.03 -6.63 -10.06
N TRP A 135 -26.45 -7.62 -9.28
CA TRP A 135 -26.41 -9.04 -9.66
C TRP A 135 -27.07 -9.37 -11.00
N GLU A 136 -28.21 -8.72 -11.29
CA GLU A 136 -28.97 -8.97 -12.52
C GLU A 136 -28.56 -8.04 -13.68
N LYS A 137 -27.65 -7.08 -13.41
CA LYS A 137 -27.12 -6.17 -14.43
C LYS A 137 -26.01 -6.82 -15.25
N PHE A 138 -25.79 -6.26 -16.44
CA PHE A 138 -24.67 -6.57 -17.31
C PHE A 138 -23.61 -5.48 -17.24
N PRO A 139 -22.33 -5.78 -17.59
CA PRO A 139 -21.22 -4.82 -17.48
C PRO A 139 -21.47 -3.46 -18.14
N GLU A 140 -22.15 -3.42 -19.28
CA GLU A 140 -22.48 -2.18 -20.00
C GLU A 140 -23.36 -1.20 -19.20
N GLN A 141 -24.14 -1.74 -18.24
CA GLN A 141 -25.06 -0.98 -17.39
C GLN A 141 -24.39 -0.42 -16.12
N LEU A 142 -23.09 -0.65 -15.93
CA LEU A 142 -22.35 -0.29 -14.73
C LEU A 142 -21.51 0.97 -14.95
N SER A 143 -21.44 1.80 -13.92
CA SER A 143 -20.44 2.87 -13.83
C SER A 143 -19.00 2.31 -13.73
N GLY A 144 -17.99 3.13 -13.98
CA GLY A 144 -16.60 2.72 -13.86
C GLY A 144 -16.24 2.17 -12.47
N GLY A 145 -16.69 2.83 -11.40
CA GLY A 145 -16.48 2.38 -10.02
C GLY A 145 -17.20 1.07 -9.69
N GLU A 146 -18.43 0.87 -10.21
CA GLU A 146 -19.14 -0.40 -10.07
C GLU A 146 -18.41 -1.54 -10.77
N LYS A 147 -17.94 -1.32 -12.02
CA LYS A 147 -17.13 -2.28 -12.76
C LYS A 147 -15.88 -2.68 -11.98
N GLN A 148 -15.21 -1.70 -11.38
CA GLN A 148 -14.00 -1.95 -10.61
C GLN A 148 -14.28 -2.77 -9.36
N ARG A 149 -15.31 -2.43 -8.57
CA ARG A 149 -15.72 -3.24 -7.40
C ARG A 149 -16.05 -4.68 -7.78
N VAL A 150 -16.76 -4.88 -8.87
CA VAL A 150 -17.08 -6.22 -9.40
C VAL A 150 -15.82 -6.97 -9.82
N ALA A 151 -14.87 -6.31 -10.51
CA ALA A 151 -13.62 -6.92 -10.93
C ALA A 151 -12.77 -7.38 -9.73
N ILE A 152 -12.68 -6.55 -8.69
CA ILE A 152 -11.97 -6.89 -7.45
C ILE A 152 -12.67 -8.04 -6.72
N ALA A 153 -14.00 -7.98 -6.58
CA ALA A 153 -14.80 -9.04 -5.96
C ALA A 153 -14.61 -10.40 -6.70
N ARG A 154 -14.64 -10.38 -8.03
CA ARG A 154 -14.39 -11.57 -8.85
C ARG A 154 -12.98 -12.12 -8.67
N ALA A 155 -11.99 -11.25 -8.59
CA ALA A 155 -10.61 -11.63 -8.35
C ALA A 155 -10.44 -12.38 -7.01
N ILE A 156 -11.06 -11.90 -5.95
CA ILE A 156 -11.03 -12.52 -4.62
C ILE A 156 -11.78 -13.86 -4.65
N LEU A 157 -12.97 -13.91 -5.25
CA LEU A 157 -13.78 -15.12 -5.34
C LEU A 157 -13.14 -16.24 -6.17
N SER A 158 -12.12 -15.96 -6.97
CA SER A 158 -11.35 -16.99 -7.68
C SER A 158 -10.38 -17.76 -6.77
N ALA A 159 -10.31 -17.44 -5.48
CA ALA A 159 -9.37 -18.00 -4.48
C ALA A 159 -7.92 -18.06 -4.98
N PRO A 160 -7.34 -16.92 -5.34
CA PRO A 160 -5.97 -16.88 -5.84
C PRO A 160 -4.96 -17.08 -4.71
N GLN A 161 -3.73 -17.45 -5.08
CA GLN A 161 -2.57 -17.45 -4.17
C GLN A 161 -1.79 -16.13 -4.21
N LEU A 162 -2.05 -15.30 -5.22
CA LEU A 162 -1.45 -13.98 -5.41
C LEU A 162 -2.44 -13.09 -6.17
N ILE A 163 -2.63 -11.86 -5.70
CA ILE A 163 -3.40 -10.85 -6.46
C ILE A 163 -2.43 -9.81 -7.03
N LEU A 164 -2.64 -9.48 -8.29
CA LEU A 164 -1.95 -8.42 -9.01
C LEU A 164 -2.96 -7.31 -9.32
N PHE A 165 -2.68 -6.10 -8.86
CA PHE A 165 -3.43 -4.89 -9.17
C PHE A 165 -2.57 -3.94 -10.00
N ASP A 166 -3.01 -3.60 -11.20
CA ASP A 166 -2.32 -2.65 -12.08
C ASP A 166 -3.13 -1.35 -12.17
N GLU A 167 -2.77 -0.38 -11.36
CA GLU A 167 -3.43 0.94 -11.22
C GLU A 167 -4.97 0.83 -11.10
N PRO A 168 -5.51 -0.01 -10.18
CA PRO A 168 -6.91 -0.40 -10.19
C PRO A 168 -7.87 0.75 -9.87
N LEU A 169 -7.40 1.85 -9.29
CA LEU A 169 -8.22 2.99 -8.90
C LEU A 169 -8.02 4.22 -9.80
N ASN A 170 -7.21 4.06 -10.85
CA ASN A 170 -6.99 5.15 -11.79
C ASN A 170 -8.26 5.49 -12.59
N GLY A 171 -8.55 6.79 -12.72
CA GLY A 171 -9.75 7.27 -13.42
C GLY A 171 -11.05 7.23 -12.61
N LEU A 172 -11.01 6.82 -11.35
CA LEU A 172 -12.14 6.92 -10.44
C LEU A 172 -12.19 8.30 -9.77
N ASP A 173 -13.40 8.78 -9.53
CA ASP A 173 -13.59 9.94 -8.67
C ASP A 173 -13.23 9.64 -7.20
N GLU A 174 -13.06 10.67 -6.40
CA GLU A 174 -12.57 10.59 -5.02
C GLU A 174 -13.45 9.71 -4.14
N ASN A 175 -14.78 9.84 -4.24
CA ASN A 175 -15.71 9.07 -3.41
C ASN A 175 -15.63 7.57 -3.68
N HIS A 176 -15.58 7.16 -4.95
CA HIS A 176 -15.45 5.75 -5.33
C HIS A 176 -14.07 5.21 -4.95
N ARG A 177 -13.01 6.01 -5.10
CA ARG A 177 -11.65 5.64 -4.67
C ARG A 177 -11.60 5.36 -3.18
N GLU A 178 -12.11 6.28 -2.36
CA GLU A 178 -12.17 6.14 -0.91
C GLU A 178 -12.90 4.87 -0.46
N GLN A 179 -14.05 4.59 -1.06
CA GLN A 179 -14.82 3.37 -0.76
C GLN A 179 -14.01 2.10 -1.04
N ILE A 180 -13.36 2.02 -2.21
CA ILE A 180 -12.60 0.83 -2.59
C ILE A 180 -11.34 0.70 -1.73
N LEU A 181 -10.64 1.78 -1.42
CA LEU A 181 -9.49 1.76 -0.50
C LEU A 181 -9.90 1.22 0.86
N GLY A 182 -11.00 1.72 1.44
CA GLY A 182 -11.52 1.20 2.70
C GLY A 182 -11.90 -0.29 2.65
N HIS A 183 -12.38 -0.79 1.50
CA HIS A 183 -12.61 -2.22 1.31
C HIS A 183 -11.30 -3.01 1.22
N LEU A 184 -10.28 -2.51 0.52
CA LEU A 184 -8.99 -3.19 0.41
C LEU A 184 -8.25 -3.24 1.75
N GLU A 185 -8.30 -2.18 2.55
CA GLU A 185 -7.74 -2.13 3.90
C GLU A 185 -8.35 -3.21 4.81
N LYS A 186 -9.69 -3.28 4.84
CA LYS A 186 -10.40 -4.29 5.63
C LYS A 186 -10.18 -5.71 5.10
N LEU A 187 -10.04 -5.89 3.80
CA LEU A 187 -9.75 -7.18 3.17
C LEU A 187 -8.39 -7.70 3.64
N GLN A 188 -7.38 -6.85 3.65
CA GLN A 188 -6.02 -7.18 4.11
C GLN A 188 -6.01 -7.73 5.54
N GLN A 189 -6.92 -7.24 6.40
CA GLN A 189 -7.04 -7.73 7.77
C GLN A 189 -7.65 -9.13 7.86
N LYS A 190 -8.51 -9.49 6.91
CA LYS A 190 -9.26 -10.76 6.93
C LYS A 190 -8.58 -11.90 6.18
N ILE A 191 -7.79 -11.57 5.16
CA ILE A 191 -7.21 -12.57 4.25
C ILE A 191 -5.70 -12.36 4.22
N SER A 192 -4.95 -13.37 4.70
CA SER A 192 -3.50 -13.43 4.61
C SER A 192 -3.07 -13.84 3.20
N LEU A 193 -3.18 -12.91 2.24
CA LEU A 193 -2.90 -13.15 0.83
C LEU A 193 -1.88 -12.12 0.33
N PRO A 194 -0.81 -12.54 -0.37
CA PRO A 194 0.12 -11.60 -0.98
C PRO A 194 -0.56 -10.81 -2.11
N ILE A 195 -0.38 -9.51 -2.07
CA ILE A 195 -0.90 -8.58 -3.07
C ILE A 195 0.27 -7.76 -3.64
N LEU A 196 0.40 -7.73 -4.96
CA LEU A 196 1.23 -6.75 -5.66
C LEU A 196 0.33 -5.66 -6.21
N TYR A 197 0.55 -4.45 -5.77
CA TYR A 197 -0.29 -3.30 -6.09
C TYR A 197 0.52 -2.23 -6.80
N VAL A 198 0.27 -2.00 -8.06
CA VAL A 198 0.90 -0.90 -8.83
C VAL A 198 0.10 0.35 -8.65
N THR A 199 0.75 1.43 -8.26
CA THR A 199 0.20 2.78 -8.24
C THR A 199 1.30 3.84 -8.34
N HIS A 200 0.92 5.04 -8.73
CA HIS A 200 1.72 6.25 -8.64
C HIS A 200 1.11 7.27 -7.64
N ASN A 201 0.01 6.90 -6.97
CA ASN A 201 -0.69 7.74 -6.00
C ASN A 201 -0.12 7.54 -4.59
N MET A 202 0.31 8.65 -3.97
CA MET A 202 0.91 8.63 -2.62
C MET A 202 -0.07 8.23 -1.53
N GLU A 203 -1.35 8.56 -1.69
CA GLU A 203 -2.38 8.21 -0.71
C GLU A 203 -2.64 6.70 -0.68
N GLU A 204 -2.81 6.08 -1.86
CA GLU A 204 -2.95 4.64 -1.99
C GLU A 204 -1.74 3.91 -1.40
N LEU A 205 -0.53 4.40 -1.70
CA LEU A 205 0.71 3.87 -1.15
C LEU A 205 0.73 3.94 0.38
N MET A 206 0.42 5.10 0.98
CA MET A 206 0.43 5.26 2.43
C MET A 206 -0.62 4.39 3.13
N ARG A 207 -1.80 4.21 2.52
CA ARG A 207 -2.90 3.43 3.08
C ARG A 207 -2.68 1.93 2.99
N LEU A 208 -2.24 1.44 1.84
CA LEU A 208 -2.23 0.01 1.56
C LEU A 208 -0.87 -0.66 1.81
N ALA A 209 0.25 0.03 1.56
CA ALA A 209 1.54 -0.63 1.53
C ALA A 209 2.01 -1.15 2.90
N ASP A 210 2.47 -2.39 2.94
CA ASP A 210 3.34 -2.90 4.00
C ASP A 210 4.80 -2.71 3.60
N ARG A 211 5.08 -2.95 2.31
CA ARG A 211 6.37 -2.78 1.67
C ARG A 211 6.22 -1.98 0.39
N VAL A 212 7.28 -1.32 0.02
CA VAL A 212 7.33 -0.58 -1.25
C VAL A 212 8.52 -1.05 -2.06
N LEU A 213 8.25 -1.45 -3.30
CA LEU A 213 9.21 -1.74 -4.33
C LEU A 213 9.27 -0.52 -5.26
N VAL A 214 10.35 0.23 -5.21
CA VAL A 214 10.52 1.46 -5.98
C VAL A 214 11.26 1.15 -7.26
N LEU A 215 10.62 1.43 -8.39
CA LEU A 215 11.20 1.27 -9.73
C LEU A 215 11.57 2.61 -10.32
N GLU A 216 12.79 2.71 -10.81
CA GLU A 216 13.26 3.86 -11.56
C GLU A 216 14.01 3.39 -12.81
N GLN A 217 13.57 3.87 -13.99
CA GLN A 217 14.20 3.58 -15.29
C GLN A 217 14.55 2.10 -15.51
N GLY A 218 13.61 1.19 -15.16
CA GLY A 218 13.79 -0.24 -15.35
C GLY A 218 14.63 -0.96 -14.29
N SER A 219 15.07 -0.26 -13.27
CA SER A 219 15.89 -0.79 -12.18
C SER A 219 15.20 -0.70 -10.84
N LEU A 220 15.58 -1.59 -9.91
CA LEU A 220 15.13 -1.55 -8.53
C LEU A 220 15.93 -0.50 -7.76
N LEU A 221 15.28 0.61 -7.40
CA LEU A 221 15.90 1.65 -6.56
C LEU A 221 15.90 1.27 -5.08
N ALA A 222 14.78 0.76 -4.58
CA ALA A 222 14.63 0.36 -3.18
C ALA A 222 13.53 -0.69 -3.00
N LEU A 223 13.69 -1.54 -1.99
CA LEU A 223 12.66 -2.45 -1.47
C LEU A 223 12.75 -2.45 0.06
N LYS A 224 11.82 -1.77 0.72
CA LYS A 224 11.81 -1.60 2.19
C LYS A 224 10.38 -1.57 2.73
N LYS A 225 10.22 -1.59 4.05
CA LYS A 225 8.93 -1.31 4.71
C LYS A 225 8.50 0.14 4.40
N ILE A 226 7.19 0.37 4.41
CA ILE A 226 6.61 1.69 4.11
C ILE A 226 7.16 2.79 5.05
N SER A 227 7.31 2.51 6.34
CA SER A 227 7.87 3.44 7.33
C SER A 227 9.28 3.92 6.98
N ASP A 228 10.12 2.98 6.49
CA ASP A 228 11.51 3.26 6.16
C ASP A 228 11.61 4.07 4.85
N ILE A 229 10.81 3.70 3.84
CA ILE A 229 10.75 4.37 2.54
C ILE A 229 10.31 5.83 2.69
N LEU A 230 9.22 6.06 3.40
CA LEU A 230 8.65 7.40 3.54
C LEU A 230 9.55 8.36 4.32
N SER A 231 10.31 7.83 5.28
CA SER A 231 11.23 8.62 6.10
C SER A 231 12.66 8.70 5.55
N ASP A 232 12.94 8.08 4.39
CA ASP A 232 14.26 8.10 3.76
C ASP A 232 14.46 9.40 2.97
N LEU A 233 15.37 10.26 3.45
CA LEU A 233 15.65 11.57 2.84
C LEU A 233 16.34 11.47 1.46
N THR A 234 16.88 10.31 1.10
CA THR A 234 17.53 10.07 -0.19
C THR A 234 16.54 9.70 -1.29
N LEU A 235 15.32 9.32 -0.92
CA LEU A 235 14.28 8.92 -1.85
C LEU A 235 13.31 10.08 -2.16
N PRO A 236 12.68 10.10 -3.34
CA PRO A 236 11.83 11.19 -3.77
C PRO A 236 10.57 11.40 -2.91
N PHE A 237 10.19 10.39 -2.11
CA PHE A 237 9.00 10.45 -1.26
C PHE A 237 9.04 11.55 -0.22
N SER A 238 10.21 11.76 0.41
CA SER A 238 10.40 12.80 1.42
C SER A 238 10.30 14.22 0.85
N GLN A 239 10.59 14.38 -0.43
CA GLN A 239 10.54 15.68 -1.13
C GLN A 239 9.14 15.99 -1.70
N HIS A 240 8.27 15.00 -1.80
CA HIS A 240 6.92 15.17 -2.36
C HIS A 240 6.11 16.19 -1.55
N GLN A 241 5.19 16.94 -2.19
CA GLN A 241 4.35 17.92 -1.49
C GLN A 241 3.52 17.30 -0.37
N GLN A 242 3.05 16.08 -0.57
CA GLN A 242 2.33 15.28 0.42
C GLN A 242 3.26 14.37 1.24
N ALA A 243 4.54 14.73 1.36
CA ALA A 243 5.47 13.97 2.21
C ALA A 243 4.90 13.80 3.61
N GLY A 244 5.09 12.62 4.16
CA GLY A 244 4.62 12.23 5.49
C GLY A 244 5.14 10.87 5.84
N VAL A 245 4.75 10.36 6.98
CA VAL A 245 5.11 9.04 7.46
C VAL A 245 3.89 8.23 7.81
N VAL A 246 4.04 6.92 7.76
CA VAL A 246 3.10 5.97 8.35
C VAL A 246 3.79 5.35 9.54
N ILE A 247 3.15 5.46 10.70
CA ILE A 247 3.60 4.90 11.96
C ILE A 247 2.55 3.93 12.50
N SER A 248 2.97 3.01 13.36
CA SER A 248 2.08 2.12 14.12
C SER A 248 2.11 2.51 15.59
N ALA A 249 0.95 2.49 16.23
CA ALA A 249 0.81 2.74 17.65
C ALA A 249 -0.29 1.84 18.25
N LYS A 250 -0.17 1.50 19.54
CA LYS A 250 -1.17 0.69 20.23
C LYS A 250 -2.20 1.56 20.92
N VAL A 251 -3.46 1.14 20.88
CA VAL A 251 -4.52 1.80 21.65
C VAL A 251 -4.25 1.60 23.13
N HIS A 252 -4.06 2.71 23.84
CA HIS A 252 -3.92 2.73 25.30
C HIS A 252 -5.26 2.96 26.01
N SER A 253 -5.99 3.99 25.58
CA SER A 253 -7.28 4.36 26.16
C SER A 253 -8.16 5.08 25.14
N TYR A 254 -9.48 5.16 25.45
CA TYR A 254 -10.46 5.93 24.69
C TYR A 254 -11.18 6.91 25.61
N ASP A 255 -11.14 8.18 25.26
CA ASP A 255 -11.92 9.24 25.92
C ASP A 255 -13.28 9.38 25.21
N GLU A 256 -14.32 8.85 25.83
CA GLU A 256 -15.69 8.87 25.28
C GLU A 256 -16.27 10.28 25.19
N ILE A 257 -15.86 11.18 26.10
CA ILE A 257 -16.40 12.54 26.17
C ILE A 257 -15.89 13.39 25.02
N ASN A 258 -14.59 13.26 24.73
CA ASN A 258 -13.92 14.07 23.73
C ASN A 258 -13.75 13.35 22.38
N HIS A 259 -14.17 12.08 22.27
CA HIS A 259 -13.97 11.22 21.09
C HIS A 259 -12.51 11.13 20.66
N LEU A 260 -11.61 10.96 21.64
CA LEU A 260 -10.17 10.85 21.43
C LEU A 260 -9.66 9.46 21.79
N ILE A 261 -8.78 8.94 20.97
CA ILE A 261 -8.01 7.74 21.29
C ILE A 261 -6.63 8.19 21.76
N GLU A 262 -6.19 7.65 22.86
CA GLU A 262 -4.81 7.74 23.33
C GLU A 262 -4.01 6.56 22.79
N LEU A 263 -2.95 6.83 22.05
CA LEU A 263 -2.13 5.85 21.35
C LEU A 263 -0.72 5.86 21.94
N ASP A 264 -0.25 4.69 22.35
CA ASP A 264 1.09 4.50 22.90
C ASP A 264 2.12 4.29 21.77
N LEU A 265 3.13 5.16 21.75
CA LEU A 265 4.31 5.05 20.87
C LEU A 265 5.46 4.26 21.51
N GLY A 266 5.30 3.83 22.76
CA GLY A 266 6.30 3.23 23.63
C GLY A 266 6.92 4.22 24.61
N ASP A 267 7.44 3.70 25.74
CA ASP A 267 8.13 4.47 26.80
C ASP A 267 7.33 5.67 27.33
N ASN A 268 6.04 5.52 27.56
CA ASN A 268 5.15 6.58 28.05
C ASN A 268 5.07 7.82 27.14
N GLN A 269 5.21 7.63 25.84
CA GLN A 269 4.91 8.65 24.84
C GLN A 269 3.58 8.37 24.18
N PHE A 270 2.67 9.32 24.25
CA PHE A 270 1.31 9.15 23.77
C PHE A 270 0.98 10.15 22.67
N LEU A 271 0.06 9.74 21.78
CA LEU A 271 -0.58 10.60 20.80
C LEU A 271 -2.10 10.54 20.98
N TRP A 272 -2.73 11.69 20.87
CA TRP A 272 -4.18 11.85 20.87
C TRP A 272 -4.70 12.01 19.45
N VAL A 273 -5.65 11.17 19.07
CA VAL A 273 -6.23 11.19 17.72
C VAL A 273 -7.75 11.14 17.84
N THR A 274 -8.44 11.97 17.06
CA THR A 274 -9.89 11.94 16.99
C THR A 274 -10.37 10.67 16.30
N SER A 275 -11.32 9.97 16.91
CA SER A 275 -11.99 8.83 16.31
C SER A 275 -13.50 8.88 16.59
N PRO A 276 -14.32 8.81 15.53
CA PRO A 276 -15.76 8.69 15.69
C PRO A 276 -16.21 7.30 16.15
N SER A 277 -15.32 6.30 16.10
CA SER A 277 -15.63 4.93 16.50
C SER A 277 -15.24 4.66 17.94
N THR A 278 -16.16 4.05 18.68
CA THR A 278 -15.97 3.60 20.06
C THR A 278 -15.48 2.15 20.16
N ASN A 279 -15.32 1.47 19.03
CA ASN A 279 -15.05 0.03 18.97
C ASN A 279 -13.56 -0.32 18.91
N HIS A 280 -12.68 0.52 19.43
CA HIS A 280 -11.26 0.22 19.50
C HIS A 280 -10.95 -0.62 20.75
N LEU A 281 -10.28 -1.74 20.54
CA LEU A 281 -9.83 -2.60 21.63
C LEU A 281 -8.52 -2.09 22.21
N THR A 282 -8.36 -2.15 23.52
CA THR A 282 -7.06 -1.89 24.16
C THR A 282 -6.02 -2.84 23.59
N ASP A 283 -4.78 -2.35 23.37
CA ASP A 283 -3.67 -3.03 22.71
C ASP A 283 -3.84 -3.29 21.19
N GLU A 284 -4.95 -2.86 20.58
CA GLU A 284 -5.10 -2.89 19.13
C GLU A 284 -4.02 -2.02 18.45
N GLU A 285 -3.33 -2.55 17.44
CA GLU A 285 -2.35 -1.81 16.68
C GLU A 285 -3.05 -1.00 15.58
N ILE A 286 -2.90 0.33 15.64
CA ILE A 286 -3.48 1.26 14.66
C ILE A 286 -2.36 1.87 13.82
N ARG A 287 -2.60 1.94 12.51
CA ARG A 287 -1.74 2.68 11.56
C ARG A 287 -2.18 4.13 11.48
N LEU A 288 -1.22 5.01 11.57
CA LEU A 288 -1.42 6.46 11.55
C LEU A 288 -0.63 7.09 10.41
N ARG A 289 -1.23 8.06 9.75
CA ARG A 289 -0.58 8.94 8.78
C ARG A 289 -0.33 10.30 9.41
N VAL A 290 0.89 10.77 9.32
CA VAL A 290 1.31 12.10 9.77
C VAL A 290 2.02 12.80 8.62
N TYR A 291 1.45 13.90 8.13
CA TYR A 291 2.09 14.68 7.07
C TYR A 291 3.20 15.58 7.62
N ALA A 292 4.27 15.74 6.88
CA ALA A 292 5.40 16.59 7.24
C ALA A 292 5.01 18.07 7.41
N LYS A 293 3.98 18.54 6.69
CA LYS A 293 3.43 19.89 6.79
C LYS A 293 2.67 20.14 8.09
N ASP A 294 2.20 19.09 8.75
CA ASP A 294 1.40 19.17 9.98
C ASP A 294 2.25 19.09 11.25
N ILE A 295 3.59 19.07 11.09
CA ILE A 295 4.54 19.08 12.20
C ILE A 295 5.27 20.41 12.25
N SER A 296 5.22 21.08 13.39
CA SER A 296 6.07 22.21 13.73
C SER A 296 7.04 21.85 14.88
N LEU A 297 8.15 22.60 14.98
CA LEU A 297 9.19 22.34 15.99
C LEU A 297 9.34 23.52 16.94
N THR A 298 9.56 23.21 18.21
CA THR A 298 9.89 24.21 19.25
C THR A 298 11.06 23.74 20.10
N ARG A 299 11.85 24.68 20.66
CA ARG A 299 12.97 24.36 21.56
C ARG A 299 12.50 23.94 22.95
N GLN A 300 11.33 24.39 23.37
CA GLN A 300 10.70 24.06 24.64
C GLN A 300 9.28 23.57 24.42
N PRO A 301 8.71 22.76 25.31
CA PRO A 301 7.31 22.39 25.22
C PRO A 301 6.44 23.65 25.20
N ALA A 302 5.55 23.75 24.22
CA ALA A 302 4.64 24.89 24.17
C ALA A 302 3.67 24.82 25.35
N LYS A 303 3.57 25.91 26.09
CA LYS A 303 2.51 26.17 27.05
C LYS A 303 1.40 26.91 26.31
N ASP A 304 0.18 26.78 26.72
CA ASP A 304 -0.97 27.50 26.13
C ASP A 304 -1.14 27.26 24.61
N SER A 305 -1.09 25.98 24.20
CA SER A 305 -1.28 25.53 22.82
C SER A 305 -2.56 24.73 22.71
N SER A 306 -3.29 24.91 21.59
CA SER A 306 -4.42 24.04 21.22
C SER A 306 -3.97 22.70 20.63
N ILE A 307 -2.66 22.50 20.43
CA ILE A 307 -2.10 21.25 19.92
C ILE A 307 -1.85 20.32 21.11
N LEU A 308 -2.58 19.20 21.14
CA LEU A 308 -2.44 18.19 22.20
C LEU A 308 -1.16 17.36 22.04
N ASN A 309 -0.78 17.06 20.80
CA ASN A 309 0.35 16.19 20.49
C ASN A 309 1.67 16.98 20.48
N ILE A 310 2.32 17.04 21.60
CA ILE A 310 3.64 17.68 21.77
C ILE A 310 4.59 16.62 22.33
N ILE A 311 5.47 16.09 21.48
CA ILE A 311 6.36 14.98 21.81
C ILE A 311 7.83 15.38 21.70
N PRO A 312 8.69 14.90 22.61
CA PRO A 312 10.14 15.09 22.49
C PRO A 312 10.69 14.25 21.34
N VAL A 313 11.50 14.87 20.50
CA VAL A 313 12.09 14.23 19.31
C VAL A 313 13.53 14.65 19.13
N LYS A 314 14.33 13.80 18.48
CA LYS A 314 15.70 14.11 18.10
C LYS A 314 15.79 14.34 16.58
N ILE A 315 16.46 15.40 16.17
CA ILE A 315 16.77 15.65 14.76
C ILE A 315 17.87 14.69 14.29
N ILE A 316 17.55 13.83 13.32
CA ILE A 316 18.49 12.83 12.80
C ILE A 316 18.88 13.07 11.34
N GLY A 317 18.25 14.04 10.66
CA GLY A 317 18.59 14.41 9.29
C GLY A 317 17.90 15.69 8.87
N ILE A 318 18.54 16.43 7.96
CA ILE A 318 18.01 17.65 7.34
C ILE A 318 18.34 17.56 5.85
N SER A 319 17.34 17.76 4.99
CA SER A 319 17.51 17.78 3.53
C SER A 319 16.79 18.99 2.94
N GLU A 320 17.42 19.73 2.06
CA GLU A 320 16.79 20.83 1.33
C GLU A 320 15.71 20.30 0.38
N SER A 321 14.55 20.96 0.37
CA SER A 321 13.38 20.57 -0.42
C SER A 321 13.05 21.57 -1.54
N GLY A 322 13.96 22.51 -1.81
CA GLY A 322 13.72 23.59 -2.76
C GLY A 322 12.78 24.69 -2.21
N ALA A 323 12.57 25.75 -3.00
CA ALA A 323 11.67 26.87 -2.65
C ALA A 323 11.82 27.44 -1.23
N GLY A 324 13.04 27.42 -0.65
CA GLY A 324 13.29 27.94 0.69
C GLY A 324 12.74 27.08 1.82
N GLN A 325 12.52 25.80 1.56
CA GLN A 325 12.04 24.81 2.54
C GLN A 325 13.05 23.66 2.69
N SER A 326 12.99 22.99 3.84
CA SER A 326 13.72 21.78 4.12
C SER A 326 12.83 20.75 4.81
N ILE A 327 13.14 19.48 4.59
CA ILE A 327 12.57 18.35 5.32
C ILE A 327 13.53 17.97 6.43
N ILE A 328 13.00 17.89 7.64
CA ILE A 328 13.72 17.46 8.83
C ILE A 328 13.23 16.08 9.22
N LYS A 329 14.14 15.13 9.30
CA LYS A 329 13.88 13.79 9.82
C LYS A 329 14.06 13.80 11.32
N LEU A 330 13.03 13.35 12.01
CA LEU A 330 12.93 13.33 13.47
C LEU A 330 12.81 11.88 13.92
N SER A 331 13.45 11.56 15.03
CA SER A 331 13.30 10.26 15.70
C SER A 331 12.60 10.46 17.03
N CYS A 332 11.53 9.69 17.24
CA CYS A 332 10.88 9.51 18.51
C CYS A 332 10.84 8.02 18.80
N ARG A 333 11.73 7.55 19.70
CA ARG A 333 11.86 6.12 20.01
C ARG A 333 12.16 5.30 18.77
N GLN A 334 11.29 4.33 18.44
CA GLN A 334 11.43 3.48 17.25
C GLN A 334 10.72 4.05 16.01
N GLN A 335 10.05 5.20 16.16
CA GLN A 335 9.30 5.84 15.07
C GLN A 335 10.06 7.02 14.49
N ASN A 336 9.96 7.17 13.16
CA ASN A 336 10.50 8.33 12.48
C ASN A 336 9.36 9.24 12.02
N PHE A 337 9.58 10.56 12.15
CA PHE A 337 8.67 11.57 11.63
C PHE A 337 9.41 12.47 10.64
N LEU A 338 8.65 13.17 9.80
CA LEU A 338 9.17 14.21 8.92
C LEU A 338 8.49 15.54 9.26
N ALA A 339 9.26 16.60 9.35
CA ALA A 339 8.74 17.97 9.45
C ALA A 339 9.19 18.79 8.24
N ARG A 340 8.26 19.53 7.61
CA ARG A 340 8.56 20.48 6.54
C ARG A 340 8.61 21.87 7.10
N LEU A 341 9.79 22.49 7.10
CA LEU A 341 10.01 23.81 7.65
C LEU A 341 10.59 24.77 6.60
N THR A 342 10.36 26.07 6.79
CA THR A 342 11.07 27.09 6.02
C THR A 342 12.53 27.21 6.50
N ASN A 343 13.44 27.49 5.59
CA ASN A 343 14.86 27.68 5.95
C ASN A 343 15.03 28.82 6.99
N LYS A 344 14.16 29.84 6.92
CA LYS A 344 14.12 30.91 7.92
C LYS A 344 13.78 30.41 9.32
N SER A 345 12.83 29.46 9.44
CA SER A 345 12.50 28.83 10.73
C SER A 345 13.65 28.02 11.30
N ILE A 346 14.36 27.27 10.44
CA ILE A 346 15.55 26.48 10.82
C ILE A 346 16.64 27.41 11.35
N GLN A 347 16.91 28.50 10.66
CA GLN A 347 17.90 29.52 11.09
C GLN A 347 17.48 30.19 12.40
N LYS A 348 16.21 30.61 12.53
CA LYS A 348 15.68 31.25 13.74
C LYS A 348 15.82 30.38 14.97
N LEU A 349 15.55 29.09 14.83
CA LEU A 349 15.66 28.11 15.91
C LEU A 349 17.06 27.50 16.02
N SER A 350 17.99 27.84 15.10
CA SER A 350 19.36 27.30 15.04
C SER A 350 19.36 25.76 15.08
N LEU A 351 18.46 25.11 14.31
CA LEU A 351 18.30 23.66 14.32
C LEU A 351 19.46 22.96 13.64
N LYS A 352 19.98 21.91 14.29
CA LYS A 352 21.07 21.08 13.82
C LYS A 352 20.76 19.60 14.02
N ILE A 353 21.42 18.74 13.24
CA ILE A 353 21.37 17.29 13.47
C ILE A 353 21.96 17.00 14.86
N GLY A 354 21.23 16.17 15.60
CA GLY A 354 21.55 15.82 16.98
C GLY A 354 20.77 16.60 18.04
N ASP A 355 20.12 17.72 17.68
CA ASP A 355 19.32 18.51 18.61
C ASP A 355 18.10 17.73 19.11
N GLU A 356 17.81 17.91 20.41
CA GLU A 356 16.56 17.51 21.01
C GLU A 356 15.60 18.70 21.00
N VAL A 357 14.41 18.48 20.48
CA VAL A 357 13.37 19.49 20.29
C VAL A 357 11.99 18.88 20.53
N PHE A 358 10.96 19.70 20.53
CA PHE A 358 9.58 19.23 20.67
C PHE A 358 8.85 19.34 19.32
N ALA A 359 8.29 18.23 18.86
CA ALA A 359 7.42 18.19 17.69
C ALA A 359 5.97 18.43 18.14
N GLN A 360 5.35 19.44 17.55
CA GLN A 360 3.92 19.73 17.68
C GLN A 360 3.22 19.18 16.46
N ILE A 361 2.37 18.17 16.63
CA ILE A 361 1.68 17.47 15.55
C ILE A 361 0.22 17.90 15.54
N LYS A 362 -0.17 18.65 14.51
CA LYS A 362 -1.52 19.22 14.39
C LYS A 362 -2.51 18.23 13.78
N GLY A 363 -2.10 17.47 12.79
CA GLY A 363 -2.98 16.57 12.05
C GLY A 363 -2.43 15.14 12.05
N ILE A 364 -3.25 14.21 12.50
CA ILE A 364 -2.99 12.76 12.47
C ILE A 364 -4.24 12.10 11.92
N ALA A 365 -4.08 11.25 10.91
CA ALA A 365 -5.19 10.47 10.36
C ALA A 365 -5.00 8.99 10.66
N ILE A 366 -6.07 8.34 11.13
CA ILE A 366 -6.13 6.89 11.27
C ILE A 366 -6.29 6.29 9.88
N LEU A 367 -5.41 5.37 9.50
CA LEU A 367 -5.48 4.63 8.23
C LEU A 367 -6.20 3.29 8.37
N GLY A 368 -6.24 2.71 9.57
CA GLY A 368 -6.86 1.43 9.85
C GLY A 368 -6.21 0.75 11.04
N SER A 369 -6.88 -0.25 11.58
CA SER A 369 -6.34 -1.10 12.64
C SER A 369 -5.77 -2.39 12.04
N ARG A 370 -4.73 -2.92 12.65
CA ARG A 370 -4.26 -4.29 12.42
C ARG A 370 -4.60 -5.10 13.66
N ILE A 371 -5.46 -6.10 13.50
CA ILE A 371 -5.77 -7.07 14.54
C ILE A 371 -4.77 -8.21 14.43
#